data_ca24bedf23db0d98ba1eb032144871f5
#
_entry.id   ca24bedf23db0d98ba1eb032144871f5
#
_cell.length_a   1.000
_cell.length_b   1.000
_cell.length_c   1.000
_cell.angle_alpha   90.00
_cell.angle_beta   90.00
_cell.angle_gamma   90.00
#
_symmetry.space_group_name_H-M   'P 1'
#
loop_
_entity.id
_entity.type
_entity.pdbx_description
1 polymer ?
#
loop_
_entity_poly.entity_id
_entity_poly.type
_entity_poly.pdbx_seq_one_letter_code
_entity_poly.pdbx_strand_id
1 'polypeptide(L)'
;KAKKEGKTSTNPLKESFGNKYNFKYVLLALFGAVMGQGVVWYTGQFYAMSFMQKVMNIESAQVDSLMAAALFIGTPLFVLFGWLSDKVGRKPIMMIGLLLAIFAYRPIYNQMFKLGDFSQKQELKDKFTSEATAKVLEGTKVDSIYTTQKFYADGSNVKEVVTKHLENGKVLLDEKGKDKVETKITKTIDSTTKWTLAFWVFLQVVFVTMVYGPIAAFLVEMFPIRIRYTSMSLPYHIGNGIFGGLLPAVATYLVTSAKDAGNPEYYLQGLWYPIIVAAVSLIIGVIYLDGKDRNVED
;
A
#
# COMPACT_ATOMS: atom_id res chain seq x y z
N LYS A 1 8.98 -2.33 38.39
CA LYS A 1 8.01 -1.68 39.28
C LYS A 1 6.77 -2.57 39.45
N ALA A 2 5.98 -2.88 38.42
CA ALA A 2 4.74 -3.68 38.50
C ALA A 2 4.92 -5.07 39.18
N LYS A 3 6.05 -5.74 38.95
CA LYS A 3 6.36 -7.05 39.57
C LYS A 3 6.61 -6.92 41.08
N LYS A 4 7.15 -5.76 41.58
CA LYS A 4 7.37 -5.47 43.00
C LYS A 4 6.06 -5.08 43.71
N GLU A 5 5.08 -4.58 42.98
CA GLU A 5 3.80 -4.11 43.49
C GLU A 5 2.67 -5.17 43.42
N GLY A 6 3.00 -6.42 43.00
CA GLY A 6 2.02 -7.50 42.85
C GLY A 6 1.01 -7.29 41.70
N LYS A 7 1.27 -6.32 40.82
CA LYS A 7 0.36 -5.93 39.70
C LYS A 7 0.62 -6.70 38.38
N THR A 8 1.13 -7.92 38.48
CA THR A 8 1.33 -8.79 37.30
C THR A 8 0.30 -9.89 37.28
N SER A 9 -0.29 -10.15 36.09
CA SER A 9 -1.19 -11.29 35.90
C SER A 9 -0.39 -12.60 35.91
N THR A 10 -0.97 -13.64 36.53
CA THR A 10 -0.44 -15.02 36.48
C THR A 10 -0.79 -15.72 35.17
N ASN A 11 -1.90 -15.31 34.50
CA ASN A 11 -2.30 -15.82 33.20
C ASN A 11 -2.89 -14.71 32.32
N PRO A 12 -2.01 -13.87 31.70
CA PRO A 12 -2.46 -12.72 30.90
C PRO A 12 -3.35 -13.09 29.71
N LEU A 13 -3.14 -14.27 29.11
CA LEU A 13 -3.98 -14.75 27.99
C LEU A 13 -5.41 -14.99 28.43
N LYS A 14 -5.60 -15.71 29.55
CA LYS A 14 -6.94 -15.98 30.09
C LYS A 14 -7.64 -14.68 30.55
N GLU A 15 -6.91 -13.75 31.15
CA GLU A 15 -7.48 -12.47 31.54
C GLU A 15 -7.83 -11.57 30.35
N SER A 16 -7.01 -11.58 29.30
CA SER A 16 -7.24 -10.77 28.08
C SER A 16 -8.41 -11.30 27.24
N PHE A 17 -8.49 -12.61 27.04
CA PHE A 17 -9.42 -13.22 26.09
C PHE A 17 -10.59 -13.96 26.74
N GLY A 18 -10.44 -14.45 27.98
CA GLY A 18 -11.50 -15.13 28.74
C GLY A 18 -12.45 -14.18 29.47
N ASN A 19 -12.04 -12.95 29.74
CA ASN A 19 -12.90 -11.94 30.31
C ASN A 19 -13.63 -11.17 29.19
N LYS A 20 -14.98 -11.22 29.20
CA LYS A 20 -15.84 -10.58 28.17
C LYS A 20 -15.56 -9.07 28.04
N TYR A 21 -15.29 -8.40 29.13
CA TYR A 21 -14.99 -6.95 29.12
C TYR A 21 -13.66 -6.68 28.43
N ASN A 22 -12.58 -7.35 28.82
CA ASN A 22 -11.27 -7.18 28.20
C ASN A 22 -11.28 -7.59 26.72
N PHE A 23 -11.92 -8.70 26.40
CA PHE A 23 -12.05 -9.19 25.02
C PHE A 23 -12.80 -8.19 24.12
N LYS A 24 -13.86 -7.54 24.62
CA LYS A 24 -14.54 -6.46 23.90
C LYS A 24 -13.54 -5.34 23.50
N TYR A 25 -12.65 -4.93 24.41
CA TYR A 25 -11.66 -3.89 24.11
C TYR A 25 -10.58 -4.37 23.13
N VAL A 26 -10.20 -5.65 23.17
CA VAL A 26 -9.31 -6.24 22.16
C VAL A 26 -9.94 -6.16 20.76
N LEU A 27 -11.23 -6.49 20.64
CA LEU A 27 -11.95 -6.36 19.36
C LEU A 27 -12.12 -4.90 18.93
N LEU A 28 -12.42 -3.99 19.87
CA LEU A 28 -12.50 -2.56 19.55
C LEU A 28 -11.15 -1.98 19.13
N ALA A 29 -10.05 -2.39 19.75
CA ALA A 29 -8.71 -2.02 19.33
C ALA A 29 -8.42 -2.51 17.90
N LEU A 30 -8.76 -3.79 17.62
CA LEU A 30 -8.56 -4.39 16.29
C LEU A 30 -9.38 -3.66 15.23
N PHE A 31 -10.70 -3.64 15.40
CA PHE A 31 -11.62 -3.16 14.35
C PHE A 31 -11.79 -1.65 14.33
N GLY A 32 -11.68 -0.97 15.46
CA GLY A 32 -11.87 0.48 15.56
C GLY A 32 -10.60 1.32 15.38
N ALA A 33 -9.42 0.70 15.37
CA ALA A 33 -8.17 1.43 15.24
C ALA A 33 -7.16 0.72 14.34
N VAL A 34 -6.71 -0.49 14.72
CA VAL A 34 -5.52 -1.09 14.11
C VAL A 34 -5.75 -1.60 12.69
N MET A 35 -6.92 -2.19 12.35
CA MET A 35 -7.15 -2.62 10.97
C MET A 35 -7.18 -1.43 9.99
N GLY A 36 -7.77 -0.30 10.41
CA GLY A 36 -7.76 0.93 9.61
C GLY A 36 -6.35 1.49 9.46
N GLN A 37 -5.58 1.54 10.55
CA GLN A 37 -4.18 1.94 10.53
C GLN A 37 -3.36 1.02 9.61
N GLY A 38 -3.56 -0.30 9.68
CA GLY A 38 -2.86 -1.27 8.86
C GLY A 38 -3.09 -1.05 7.37
N VAL A 39 -4.35 -0.91 6.93
CA VAL A 39 -4.64 -0.69 5.50
C VAL A 39 -4.13 0.67 5.01
N VAL A 40 -4.16 1.73 5.83
CA VAL A 40 -3.61 3.03 5.46
C VAL A 40 -2.09 2.95 5.28
N TRP A 41 -1.39 2.26 6.20
CA TRP A 41 0.05 2.02 6.09
C TRP A 41 0.41 1.30 4.79
N TYR A 42 -0.24 0.17 4.53
CA TYR A 42 0.06 -0.65 3.35
C TYR A 42 -0.34 0.04 2.04
N THR A 43 -1.41 0.83 2.03
CA THR A 43 -1.84 1.57 0.83
C THR A 43 -0.84 2.67 0.47
N GLY A 44 -0.42 3.47 1.44
CA GLY A 44 0.47 4.62 1.19
C GLY A 44 1.90 4.26 0.84
N GLN A 45 2.32 3.01 1.06
CA GLN A 45 3.67 2.55 0.78
C GLN A 45 3.69 1.37 -0.19
N PHE A 46 3.31 0.18 0.26
CA PHE A 46 3.48 -1.04 -0.55
C PHE A 46 2.57 -1.07 -1.77
N TYR A 47 1.31 -0.66 -1.62
CA TYR A 47 0.41 -0.62 -2.77
C TYR A 47 0.75 0.52 -3.71
N ALA A 48 1.13 1.69 -3.21
CA ALA A 48 1.58 2.80 -4.05
C ALA A 48 2.80 2.42 -4.90
N MET A 49 3.78 1.75 -4.31
CA MET A 49 4.94 1.20 -5.02
C MET A 49 4.52 0.18 -6.08
N SER A 50 3.72 -0.82 -5.69
CA SER A 50 3.21 -1.85 -6.62
C SER A 50 2.36 -1.26 -7.75
N PHE A 51 1.55 -0.25 -7.47
CA PHE A 51 0.72 0.45 -8.45
C PHE A 51 1.59 1.14 -9.51
N MET A 52 2.60 1.89 -9.10
CA MET A 52 3.50 2.55 -10.04
C MET A 52 4.30 1.55 -10.89
N GLN A 53 4.77 0.45 -10.30
CA GLN A 53 5.55 -0.56 -11.01
C GLN A 53 4.70 -1.44 -11.93
N LYS A 54 3.53 -1.90 -11.48
CA LYS A 54 2.72 -2.92 -12.19
C LYS A 54 1.56 -2.37 -13.00
N VAL A 55 0.91 -1.30 -12.53
CA VAL A 55 -0.23 -0.70 -13.21
C VAL A 55 0.23 0.40 -14.15
N MET A 56 1.14 1.28 -13.70
CA MET A 56 1.69 2.35 -14.52
C MET A 56 2.90 1.90 -15.35
N ASN A 57 3.50 0.74 -15.04
CA ASN A 57 4.70 0.18 -15.68
C ASN A 57 5.94 1.08 -15.58
N ILE A 58 6.07 1.86 -14.51
CA ILE A 58 7.25 2.70 -14.27
C ILE A 58 8.43 1.83 -13.84
N GLU A 59 9.61 2.20 -14.29
CA GLU A 59 10.87 1.53 -13.96
C GLU A 59 11.09 1.47 -12.45
N SER A 60 11.40 0.26 -11.92
CA SER A 60 11.50 0.02 -10.48
C SER A 60 12.51 0.94 -9.80
N ALA A 61 13.68 1.18 -10.41
CA ALA A 61 14.71 2.05 -9.83
C ALA A 61 14.21 3.49 -9.63
N GLN A 62 13.39 4.01 -10.55
CA GLN A 62 12.79 5.34 -10.40
C GLN A 62 11.72 5.34 -9.30
N VAL A 63 10.88 4.29 -9.25
CA VAL A 63 9.86 4.14 -8.19
C VAL A 63 10.53 4.04 -6.82
N ASP A 64 11.55 3.20 -6.66
CA ASP A 64 12.25 3.03 -5.38
C ASP A 64 12.88 4.35 -4.90
N SER A 65 13.47 5.12 -5.82
CA SER A 65 14.09 6.40 -5.48
C SER A 65 13.08 7.49 -5.09
N LEU A 66 11.91 7.55 -5.77
CA LEU A 66 10.87 8.52 -5.39
C LEU A 66 10.15 8.12 -4.09
N MET A 67 9.96 6.81 -3.86
CA MET A 67 9.44 6.29 -2.60
C MET A 67 10.37 6.63 -1.44
N ALA A 68 11.68 6.40 -1.60
CA ALA A 68 12.67 6.75 -0.60
C ALA A 68 12.65 8.25 -0.26
N ALA A 69 12.55 9.13 -1.27
CA ALA A 69 12.46 10.57 -1.08
C ALA A 69 11.18 10.97 -0.31
N ALA A 70 10.02 10.44 -0.71
CA ALA A 70 8.74 10.72 -0.06
C ALA A 70 8.73 10.26 1.41
N LEU A 71 9.27 9.07 1.69
CA LEU A 71 9.38 8.53 3.04
C LEU A 71 10.36 9.31 3.89
N PHE A 72 11.52 9.69 3.34
CA PHE A 72 12.51 10.49 4.06
C PHE A 72 11.94 11.84 4.50
N ILE A 73 11.25 12.55 3.59
CA ILE A 73 10.60 13.82 3.91
C ILE A 73 9.42 13.62 4.89
N GLY A 74 8.70 12.51 4.79
CA GLY A 74 7.55 12.19 5.65
C GLY A 74 7.91 11.70 7.06
N THR A 75 9.10 11.13 7.25
CA THR A 75 9.51 10.55 8.55
C THR A 75 9.39 11.52 9.74
N PRO A 76 9.79 12.79 9.67
CA PRO A 76 9.62 13.73 10.78
C PRO A 76 8.15 13.92 11.21
N LEU A 77 7.20 13.68 10.32
CA LEU A 77 5.77 13.82 10.63
C LEU A 77 5.27 12.80 11.65
N PHE A 78 5.93 11.64 11.80
CA PHE A 78 5.62 10.70 12.89
C PHE A 78 5.79 11.36 14.26
N VAL A 79 6.88 12.10 14.43
CA VAL A 79 7.14 12.84 15.68
C VAL A 79 6.14 13.98 15.83
N LEU A 80 5.88 14.72 14.74
CA LEU A 80 4.93 15.84 14.76
C LEU A 80 3.52 15.38 15.17
N PHE A 81 2.97 14.35 14.50
CA PHE A 81 1.62 13.87 14.81
C PHE A 81 1.56 13.08 16.12
N GLY A 82 2.64 12.41 16.53
CA GLY A 82 2.79 11.85 17.87
C GLY A 82 2.65 12.94 18.93
N TRP A 83 3.46 13.99 18.85
CA TRP A 83 3.42 15.15 19.75
C TRP A 83 2.06 15.89 19.71
N LEU A 84 1.51 16.11 18.52
CA LEU A 84 0.20 16.75 18.39
C LEU A 84 -0.89 15.93 19.05
N SER A 85 -0.82 14.61 18.93
CA SER A 85 -1.78 13.69 19.55
C SER A 85 -1.72 13.68 21.08
N ASP A 86 -0.55 14.00 21.68
CA ASP A 86 -0.44 14.17 23.12
C ASP A 86 -1.21 15.40 23.63
N LYS A 87 -1.39 16.42 22.77
CA LYS A 87 -2.08 17.68 23.14
C LYS A 87 -3.58 17.66 22.85
N VAL A 88 -3.98 17.15 21.69
CA VAL A 88 -5.38 17.20 21.24
C VAL A 88 -6.13 15.88 21.44
N GLY A 89 -5.41 14.85 21.90
CA GLY A 89 -5.91 13.50 22.03
C GLY A 89 -5.54 12.60 20.84
N ARG A 90 -5.29 11.32 21.10
CA ARG A 90 -4.82 10.37 20.10
C ARG A 90 -5.90 10.01 19.09
N LYS A 91 -7.11 9.73 19.60
CA LYS A 91 -8.26 9.32 18.78
C LYS A 91 -8.60 10.35 17.69
N PRO A 92 -8.74 11.66 17.95
CA PRO A 92 -9.08 12.63 16.89
C PRO A 92 -8.08 12.63 15.73
N ILE A 93 -6.78 12.62 16.03
CA ILE A 93 -5.73 12.60 14.98
C ILE A 93 -5.84 11.36 14.10
N MET A 94 -6.01 10.19 14.71
CA MET A 94 -6.15 8.91 14.00
C MET A 94 -7.42 8.90 13.13
N MET A 95 -8.57 9.32 13.68
CA MET A 95 -9.84 9.31 12.95
C MET A 95 -9.83 10.30 11.79
N ILE A 96 -9.23 11.48 11.95
CA ILE A 96 -9.05 12.44 10.85
C ILE A 96 -8.14 11.85 9.77
N GLY A 97 -7.04 11.18 10.15
CA GLY A 97 -6.17 10.49 9.19
C GLY A 97 -6.90 9.42 8.37
N LEU A 98 -7.74 8.60 9.01
CA LEU A 98 -8.59 7.62 8.31
C LEU A 98 -9.59 8.30 7.38
N LEU A 99 -10.26 9.35 7.83
CA LEU A 99 -11.24 10.11 7.05
C LEU A 99 -10.60 10.69 5.78
N LEU A 100 -9.45 11.35 5.93
CA LEU A 100 -8.70 11.92 4.80
C LEU A 100 -8.28 10.84 3.80
N ALA A 101 -7.77 9.69 4.28
CA ALA A 101 -7.38 8.56 3.45
C ALA A 101 -8.56 8.03 2.61
N ILE A 102 -9.73 7.83 3.24
CA ILE A 102 -10.95 7.34 2.57
C ILE A 102 -11.34 8.22 1.37
N PHE A 103 -11.34 9.53 1.55
CA PHE A 103 -11.75 10.47 0.49
C PHE A 103 -10.65 10.75 -0.53
N ALA A 104 -9.39 10.74 -0.10
CA ALA A 104 -8.27 11.17 -0.93
C ALA A 104 -7.69 10.05 -1.81
N TYR A 105 -7.80 8.77 -1.45
CA TYR A 105 -7.14 7.71 -2.19
C TYR A 105 -7.55 7.65 -3.67
N ARG A 106 -8.83 7.62 -3.99
CA ARG A 106 -9.26 7.56 -5.40
C ARG A 106 -8.79 8.77 -6.22
N PRO A 107 -8.98 10.03 -5.77
CA PRO A 107 -8.40 11.20 -6.45
C PRO A 107 -6.89 11.13 -6.64
N ILE A 108 -6.13 10.76 -5.59
CA ILE A 108 -4.67 10.66 -5.65
C ILE A 108 -4.23 9.65 -6.70
N TYR A 109 -4.73 8.41 -6.63
CA TYR A 109 -4.35 7.36 -7.57
C TYR A 109 -4.79 7.66 -9.01
N ASN A 110 -5.92 8.35 -9.19
CA ASN A 110 -6.33 8.83 -10.51
C ASN A 110 -5.34 9.86 -11.09
N GLN A 111 -4.87 10.81 -10.26
CA GLN A 111 -3.84 11.76 -10.71
C GLN A 111 -2.51 11.07 -10.97
N MET A 112 -2.09 10.13 -10.11
CA MET A 112 -0.88 9.35 -10.34
C MET A 112 -0.97 8.58 -11.67
N PHE A 113 -2.07 7.91 -11.94
CA PHE A 113 -2.27 7.16 -13.19
C PHE A 113 -2.16 8.03 -14.44
N LYS A 114 -2.78 9.24 -14.41
CA LYS A 114 -2.71 10.21 -15.51
C LYS A 114 -1.29 10.69 -15.78
N LEU A 115 -0.45 10.82 -14.76
CA LEU A 115 0.97 11.18 -14.92
C LEU A 115 1.78 10.09 -15.63
N GLY A 116 1.32 8.84 -15.58
CA GLY A 116 1.89 7.70 -16.31
C GLY A 116 1.34 7.52 -17.73
N ASP A 117 0.43 8.39 -18.18
CA ASP A 117 -0.09 8.37 -19.53
C ASP A 117 0.81 9.17 -20.48
N PHE A 118 1.38 8.46 -21.46
CA PHE A 118 2.29 9.04 -22.45
C PHE A 118 1.59 9.37 -23.78
N SER A 119 0.27 9.20 -23.88
CA SER A 119 -0.49 9.42 -25.10
C SER A 119 -0.45 10.87 -25.61
N GLN A 120 -0.28 11.82 -24.68
CA GLN A 120 -0.22 13.25 -24.99
C GLN A 120 1.22 13.79 -25.11
N LYS A 121 2.25 12.94 -24.90
CA LYS A 121 3.64 13.35 -24.96
C LYS A 121 4.13 13.37 -26.42
N GLN A 122 4.96 14.35 -26.75
CA GLN A 122 5.55 14.48 -28.08
C GLN A 122 6.64 13.42 -28.30
N GLU A 123 6.36 12.42 -29.15
CA GLU A 123 7.32 11.38 -29.52
C GLU A 123 8.41 11.92 -30.46
N LEU A 124 9.65 11.57 -30.19
CA LEU A 124 10.81 11.88 -31.03
C LEU A 124 11.02 10.71 -32.02
N LYS A 125 10.34 10.74 -33.16
CA LYS A 125 10.36 9.67 -34.15
C LYS A 125 11.75 9.34 -34.69
N ASP A 126 12.64 10.32 -34.72
CA ASP A 126 14.01 10.16 -35.22
C ASP A 126 14.92 9.36 -34.25
N LYS A 127 14.50 9.17 -33.00
CA LYS A 127 15.24 8.42 -31.97
C LYS A 127 14.68 7.04 -31.68
N PHE A 128 13.69 6.59 -32.46
CA PHE A 128 13.14 5.24 -32.30
C PHE A 128 14.21 4.17 -32.53
N THR A 129 14.33 3.22 -31.59
CA THR A 129 15.21 2.06 -31.73
C THR A 129 14.42 0.78 -31.74
N SER A 130 14.81 -0.16 -32.61
CA SER A 130 14.22 -1.50 -32.66
C SER A 130 15.35 -2.51 -32.80
N GLU A 131 15.42 -3.46 -31.88
CA GLU A 131 16.42 -4.53 -31.84
C GLU A 131 15.71 -5.87 -31.75
N ALA A 132 16.20 -6.84 -32.53
CA ALA A 132 15.75 -8.23 -32.45
C ALA A 132 16.93 -9.09 -32.00
N THR A 133 16.74 -9.86 -30.93
CA THR A 133 17.73 -10.78 -30.41
C THR A 133 17.10 -12.16 -30.22
N ALA A 134 17.89 -13.22 -30.38
CA ALA A 134 17.48 -14.58 -30.10
C ALA A 134 18.30 -15.15 -28.95
N LYS A 135 17.61 -15.67 -27.94
CA LYS A 135 18.23 -16.35 -26.81
C LYS A 135 17.96 -17.85 -26.92
N VAL A 136 19.02 -18.62 -27.17
CA VAL A 136 18.91 -20.09 -27.17
C VAL A 136 18.78 -20.56 -25.72
N LEU A 137 17.77 -21.37 -25.47
CA LEU A 137 17.53 -22.08 -24.21
C LEU A 137 18.07 -23.52 -24.32
N GLU A 138 17.52 -24.45 -23.61
CA GLU A 138 17.93 -25.86 -23.69
C GLU A 138 17.29 -26.57 -24.92
N GLY A 139 18.13 -27.35 -25.64
CA GLY A 139 17.68 -28.12 -26.80
C GLY A 139 17.28 -27.26 -28.01
N THR A 140 16.07 -27.47 -28.52
CA THR A 140 15.50 -26.75 -29.68
C THR A 140 14.66 -25.53 -29.33
N LYS A 141 14.67 -25.12 -28.06
CA LYS A 141 13.91 -23.97 -27.55
C LYS A 141 14.69 -22.68 -27.75
N VAL A 142 14.06 -21.71 -28.35
CA VAL A 142 14.62 -20.37 -28.61
C VAL A 142 13.62 -19.30 -28.25
N ASP A 143 14.05 -18.30 -27.49
CA ASP A 143 13.28 -17.09 -27.26
C ASP A 143 13.69 -16.02 -28.28
N SER A 144 12.73 -15.61 -29.13
CA SER A 144 12.91 -14.44 -29.98
C SER A 144 12.42 -13.21 -29.25
N ILE A 145 13.36 -12.29 -28.97
CA ILE A 145 13.14 -11.09 -28.15
C ILE A 145 13.20 -9.88 -29.09
N TYR A 146 12.08 -9.18 -29.19
CA TYR A 146 11.96 -7.92 -29.90
C TYR A 146 11.88 -6.78 -28.90
N THR A 147 12.87 -5.89 -28.92
CA THR A 147 12.91 -4.71 -28.06
C THR A 147 12.66 -3.49 -28.91
N THR A 148 11.64 -2.71 -28.56
CA THR A 148 11.39 -1.39 -29.15
C THR A 148 11.48 -0.33 -28.07
N GLN A 149 12.07 0.82 -28.41
CA GLN A 149 12.19 1.93 -27.48
C GLN A 149 11.80 3.23 -28.16
N LYS A 150 10.83 3.93 -27.56
CA LYS A 150 10.33 5.23 -27.98
C LYS A 150 10.82 6.30 -27.01
N PHE A 151 11.26 7.42 -27.54
CA PHE A 151 11.73 8.55 -26.75
C PHE A 151 10.81 9.75 -26.94
N TYR A 152 10.68 10.56 -25.88
CA TYR A 152 9.82 11.72 -25.84
C TYR A 152 10.63 13.00 -25.61
N ALA A 153 10.07 14.16 -26.00
CA ALA A 153 10.73 15.46 -25.93
C ALA A 153 11.10 15.89 -24.51
N ASP A 154 10.38 15.41 -23.50
CA ASP A 154 10.60 15.67 -22.07
C ASP A 154 11.71 14.79 -21.45
N GLY A 155 12.36 13.93 -22.24
CA GLY A 155 13.40 13.00 -21.79
C GLY A 155 12.86 11.66 -21.25
N SER A 156 11.53 11.48 -21.22
CA SER A 156 10.96 10.18 -20.89
C SER A 156 11.07 9.18 -22.04
N ASN A 157 10.97 7.89 -21.75
CA ASN A 157 10.96 6.85 -22.76
C ASN A 157 10.08 5.68 -22.37
N VAL A 158 9.67 4.90 -23.38
CA VAL A 158 8.94 3.64 -23.22
C VAL A 158 9.71 2.54 -23.91
N LYS A 159 10.09 1.53 -23.16
CA LYS A 159 10.72 0.31 -23.66
C LYS A 159 9.68 -0.81 -23.62
N GLU A 160 9.44 -1.40 -24.78
CA GLU A 160 8.59 -2.58 -24.94
C GLU A 160 9.46 -3.77 -25.33
N VAL A 161 9.33 -4.85 -24.60
CA VAL A 161 10.03 -6.12 -24.86
C VAL A 161 9.00 -7.17 -25.12
N VAL A 162 8.97 -7.70 -26.34
CA VAL A 162 8.09 -8.77 -26.77
C VAL A 162 8.91 -10.05 -26.90
N THR A 163 8.64 -11.04 -26.07
CA THR A 163 9.30 -12.35 -26.12
C THR A 163 8.35 -13.38 -26.71
N LYS A 164 8.77 -14.00 -27.83
CA LYS A 164 8.09 -15.14 -28.45
C LYS A 164 8.86 -16.41 -28.13
N HIS A 165 8.19 -17.38 -27.54
CA HIS A 165 8.78 -18.68 -27.22
C HIS A 165 8.62 -19.62 -28.41
N LEU A 166 9.74 -20.13 -28.93
CA LEU A 166 9.78 -21.06 -30.07
C LEU A 166 10.33 -22.40 -29.63
N GLU A 167 9.79 -23.46 -30.25
CA GLU A 167 10.35 -24.83 -30.17
C GLU A 167 10.34 -25.44 -31.58
N ASN A 168 11.48 -25.97 -32.02
CA ASN A 168 11.66 -26.47 -33.40
C ASN A 168 11.28 -25.43 -34.48
N GLY A 169 11.54 -24.15 -34.25
CA GLY A 169 11.24 -23.05 -35.18
C GLY A 169 9.76 -22.64 -35.25
N LYS A 170 8.87 -23.23 -34.44
CA LYS A 170 7.45 -22.85 -34.38
C LYS A 170 7.17 -22.14 -33.06
N VAL A 171 6.30 -21.12 -33.08
CA VAL A 171 5.87 -20.43 -31.85
C VAL A 171 5.06 -21.39 -30.99
N LEU A 172 5.41 -21.46 -29.70
CA LEU A 172 4.65 -22.25 -28.74
C LEU A 172 3.26 -21.61 -28.54
N LEU A 173 2.27 -22.45 -28.35
CA LEU A 173 0.91 -22.00 -28.04
C LEU A 173 0.68 -21.99 -26.53
N ASP A 174 -0.16 -21.05 -26.06
CA ASP A 174 -0.66 -21.02 -24.69
C ASP A 174 -1.76 -22.08 -24.47
N GLU A 175 -2.27 -22.17 -23.23
CA GLU A 175 -3.37 -23.09 -22.87
C GLU A 175 -4.68 -22.84 -23.66
N LYS A 176 -4.80 -21.68 -24.30
CA LYS A 176 -5.96 -21.27 -25.11
C LYS A 176 -5.72 -21.42 -26.61
N GLY A 177 -4.59 -22.01 -27.02
CA GLY A 177 -4.22 -22.21 -28.42
C GLY A 177 -3.78 -20.94 -29.16
N LYS A 178 -3.39 -19.88 -28.44
CA LYS A 178 -2.82 -18.65 -29.02
C LYS A 178 -1.30 -18.67 -28.88
N ASP A 179 -0.63 -17.90 -29.74
CA ASP A 179 0.81 -17.71 -29.64
C ASP A 179 1.22 -17.31 -28.22
N LYS A 180 2.15 -18.06 -27.60
CA LYS A 180 2.70 -17.75 -26.30
C LYS A 180 3.67 -16.58 -26.43
N VAL A 181 3.13 -15.38 -26.25
CA VAL A 181 3.87 -14.10 -26.35
C VAL A 181 3.81 -13.39 -25.01
N GLU A 182 4.97 -13.06 -24.47
CA GLU A 182 5.10 -12.24 -23.27
C GLU A 182 5.48 -10.81 -23.67
N THR A 183 4.67 -9.83 -23.26
CA THR A 183 4.96 -8.42 -23.51
C THR A 183 5.22 -7.71 -22.17
N LYS A 184 6.40 -7.12 -22.06
CA LYS A 184 6.79 -6.31 -20.91
C LYS A 184 7.01 -4.87 -21.34
N ILE A 185 6.21 -3.96 -20.79
CA ILE A 185 6.34 -2.52 -20.99
C ILE A 185 7.04 -1.92 -19.76
N THR A 186 8.04 -1.08 -19.98
CA THR A 186 8.73 -0.31 -18.94
C THR A 186 8.79 1.14 -19.37
N LYS A 187 8.35 2.03 -18.51
CA LYS A 187 8.34 3.49 -18.72
C LYS A 187 9.38 4.13 -17.84
N THR A 188 10.28 4.90 -18.44
CA THR A 188 11.19 5.81 -17.72
C THR A 188 10.58 7.20 -17.77
N ILE A 189 10.27 7.77 -16.62
CA ILE A 189 9.60 9.07 -16.49
C ILE A 189 10.63 10.20 -16.39
N ASP A 190 10.23 11.39 -16.81
CA ASP A 190 11.01 12.61 -16.67
C ASP A 190 11.08 13.08 -15.20
N SER A 191 12.01 14.00 -14.91
CA SER A 191 12.25 14.49 -13.54
C SER A 191 11.03 15.20 -12.93
N THR A 192 10.28 15.96 -13.72
CA THR A 192 9.08 16.67 -13.24
C THR A 192 8.00 15.69 -12.83
N THR A 193 7.71 14.71 -13.67
CA THR A 193 6.75 13.63 -13.37
C THR A 193 7.18 12.84 -12.14
N LYS A 194 8.49 12.54 -12.00
CA LYS A 194 9.03 11.82 -10.84
C LYS A 194 8.76 12.58 -9.52
N TRP A 195 9.06 13.88 -9.47
CA TRP A 195 8.84 14.66 -8.25
C TRP A 195 7.36 14.90 -7.96
N THR A 196 6.53 15.03 -9.01
CA THR A 196 5.07 15.11 -8.84
C THR A 196 4.50 13.82 -8.25
N LEU A 197 4.96 12.65 -8.71
CA LEU A 197 4.59 11.37 -8.12
C LEU A 197 5.09 11.25 -6.68
N ALA A 198 6.33 11.68 -6.38
CA ALA A 198 6.85 11.71 -5.03
C ALA A 198 6.00 12.57 -4.09
N PHE A 199 5.48 13.71 -4.57
CA PHE A 199 4.54 14.54 -3.81
C PHE A 199 3.22 13.81 -3.52
N TRP A 200 2.64 13.09 -4.50
CA TRP A 200 1.40 12.32 -4.27
C TRP A 200 1.62 11.16 -3.28
N VAL A 201 2.78 10.52 -3.32
CA VAL A 201 3.16 9.51 -2.31
C VAL A 201 3.36 10.17 -0.95
N PHE A 202 4.07 11.29 -0.88
CA PHE A 202 4.26 12.05 0.37
C PHE A 202 2.93 12.42 1.03
N LEU A 203 1.92 12.85 0.25
CA LEU A 203 0.60 13.16 0.78
C LEU A 203 -0.07 11.92 1.43
N GLN A 204 0.12 10.73 0.85
CA GLN A 204 -0.33 9.49 1.48
C GLN A 204 0.45 9.17 2.75
N VAL A 205 1.76 9.44 2.77
CA VAL A 205 2.59 9.30 3.98
C VAL A 205 2.12 10.22 5.11
N VAL A 206 1.60 11.43 4.81
CA VAL A 206 0.95 12.28 5.82
C VAL A 206 -0.21 11.55 6.50
N PHE A 207 -1.10 10.92 5.74
CA PHE A 207 -2.21 10.14 6.34
C PHE A 207 -1.69 8.96 7.16
N VAL A 208 -0.67 8.27 6.67
CA VAL A 208 0.01 7.20 7.41
C VAL A 208 0.52 7.70 8.75
N THR A 209 1.22 8.83 8.78
CA THR A 209 1.81 9.37 10.02
C THR A 209 0.75 9.83 11.02
N MET A 210 -0.41 10.32 10.54
CA MET A 210 -1.56 10.68 11.39
C MET A 210 -2.16 9.46 12.09
N VAL A 211 -2.28 8.33 11.41
CA VAL A 211 -2.87 7.12 12.02
C VAL A 211 -1.84 6.28 12.77
N TYR A 212 -0.61 6.23 12.29
CA TYR A 212 0.46 5.37 12.83
C TYR A 212 1.22 6.04 13.99
N GLY A 213 1.43 7.35 13.95
CA GLY A 213 2.15 8.06 15.00
C GLY A 213 1.56 7.87 16.40
N PRO A 214 0.24 8.05 16.58
CA PRO A 214 -0.41 7.90 17.88
C PRO A 214 -0.72 6.46 18.29
N ILE A 215 -0.77 5.47 17.36
CA ILE A 215 -1.40 4.16 17.59
C ILE A 215 -0.78 3.38 18.76
N ALA A 216 0.55 3.37 18.87
CA ALA A 216 1.24 2.61 19.91
C ALA A 216 0.88 3.13 21.30
N ALA A 217 0.91 4.45 21.49
CA ALA A 217 0.53 5.08 22.73
C ALA A 217 -0.97 4.92 23.02
N PHE A 218 -1.83 5.05 22.00
CA PHE A 218 -3.26 4.81 22.12
C PHE A 218 -3.56 3.39 22.64
N LEU A 219 -2.90 2.37 22.09
CA LEU A 219 -3.07 0.99 22.55
C LEU A 219 -2.56 0.78 23.97
N VAL A 220 -1.44 1.42 24.33
CA VAL A 220 -0.88 1.37 25.70
C VAL A 220 -1.85 1.98 26.72
N GLU A 221 -2.50 3.08 26.39
CA GLU A 221 -3.47 3.78 27.24
C GLU A 221 -4.81 3.02 27.34
N MET A 222 -5.15 2.22 26.35
CA MET A 222 -6.41 1.50 26.28
C MET A 222 -6.50 0.28 27.23
N PHE A 223 -5.36 -0.33 27.58
CA PHE A 223 -5.32 -1.58 28.35
C PHE A 223 -4.67 -1.46 29.73
N PRO A 224 -5.22 -2.17 30.76
CA PRO A 224 -4.63 -2.25 32.09
C PRO A 224 -3.19 -2.77 32.07
N ILE A 225 -2.35 -2.25 32.96
CA ILE A 225 -0.92 -2.61 33.04
C ILE A 225 -0.70 -4.13 33.12
N ARG A 226 -1.58 -4.84 33.85
CA ARG A 226 -1.49 -6.29 34.10
C ARG A 226 -1.55 -7.13 32.83
N ILE A 227 -2.35 -6.74 31.84
CA ILE A 227 -2.64 -7.49 30.60
C ILE A 227 -2.26 -6.72 29.35
N ARG A 228 -1.73 -5.50 29.48
CA ARG A 228 -1.47 -4.54 28.41
C ARG A 228 -0.74 -5.16 27.22
N TYR A 229 0.41 -5.77 27.48
CA TYR A 229 1.23 -6.35 26.41
C TYR A 229 0.48 -7.41 25.61
N THR A 230 -0.20 -8.33 26.28
CA THR A 230 -0.95 -9.40 25.65
C THR A 230 -2.19 -8.90 24.89
N SER A 231 -2.93 -7.96 25.50
CA SER A 231 -4.16 -7.42 24.92
C SER A 231 -3.92 -6.52 23.71
N MET A 232 -2.80 -5.76 23.67
CA MET A 232 -2.47 -4.89 22.54
C MET A 232 -1.76 -5.64 21.39
N SER A 233 -0.99 -6.68 21.72
CA SER A 233 -0.15 -7.39 20.74
C SER A 233 -1.01 -8.10 19.68
N LEU A 234 -2.06 -8.83 20.07
CA LEU A 234 -2.92 -9.56 19.14
C LEU A 234 -3.61 -8.65 18.11
N PRO A 235 -4.37 -7.60 18.53
CA PRO A 235 -5.00 -6.70 17.56
C PRO A 235 -3.97 -6.00 16.67
N TYR A 236 -2.80 -5.65 17.19
CA TYR A 236 -1.75 -5.01 16.41
C TYR A 236 -1.22 -5.93 15.28
N HIS A 237 -0.94 -7.19 15.60
CA HIS A 237 -0.42 -8.14 14.61
C HIS A 237 -1.50 -8.58 13.60
N ILE A 238 -2.74 -8.82 14.04
CA ILE A 238 -3.85 -9.17 13.15
C ILE A 238 -4.22 -8.00 12.24
N GLY A 239 -4.33 -6.78 12.78
CA GLY A 239 -4.68 -5.61 12.00
C GLY A 239 -3.66 -5.31 10.90
N ASN A 240 -2.37 -5.30 11.24
CA ASN A 240 -1.31 -5.07 10.27
C ASN A 240 -1.06 -6.28 9.36
N GLY A 241 -1.00 -7.50 9.93
CA GLY A 241 -0.62 -8.70 9.18
C GLY A 241 -1.74 -9.21 8.25
N ILE A 242 -3.00 -9.26 8.72
CA ILE A 242 -4.11 -9.76 7.92
C ILE A 242 -4.68 -8.63 7.06
N PHE A 243 -5.23 -7.58 7.68
CA PHE A 243 -5.90 -6.52 6.92
C PHE A 243 -4.93 -5.70 6.08
N GLY A 244 -3.78 -5.33 6.61
CA GLY A 244 -2.73 -4.65 5.87
C GLY A 244 -2.01 -5.57 4.89
N GLY A 245 -1.51 -6.72 5.37
CA GLY A 245 -0.67 -7.62 4.57
C GLY A 245 -1.36 -8.25 3.36
N LEU A 246 -2.66 -8.53 3.44
CA LEU A 246 -3.44 -9.04 2.30
C LEU A 246 -3.76 -7.95 1.26
N LEU A 247 -3.62 -6.67 1.59
CA LEU A 247 -4.02 -5.57 0.73
C LEU A 247 -3.37 -5.64 -0.66
N PRO A 248 -2.06 -5.82 -0.84
CA PRO A 248 -1.46 -5.86 -2.17
C PRO A 248 -2.03 -6.97 -3.04
N ALA A 249 -2.30 -8.15 -2.46
CA ALA A 249 -2.86 -9.29 -3.18
C ALA A 249 -4.31 -9.04 -3.59
N VAL A 250 -5.16 -8.62 -2.65
CA VAL A 250 -6.58 -8.32 -2.91
C VAL A 250 -6.73 -7.17 -3.90
N ALA A 251 -5.97 -6.09 -3.73
CA ALA A 251 -6.03 -4.93 -4.61
C ALA A 251 -5.55 -5.28 -6.03
N THR A 252 -4.49 -6.07 -6.17
CA THR A 252 -4.02 -6.54 -7.48
C THR A 252 -5.07 -7.42 -8.17
N TYR A 253 -5.68 -8.34 -7.43
CA TYR A 253 -6.77 -9.17 -7.96
C TYR A 253 -7.94 -8.33 -8.47
N LEU A 254 -8.40 -7.35 -7.70
CA LEU A 254 -9.50 -6.45 -8.09
C LEU A 254 -9.15 -5.64 -9.34
N VAL A 255 -7.93 -5.12 -9.44
CA VAL A 255 -7.45 -4.39 -10.62
C VAL A 255 -7.41 -5.29 -11.85
N THR A 256 -6.86 -6.50 -11.73
CA THR A 256 -6.74 -7.44 -12.84
C THR A 256 -8.12 -7.90 -13.33
N SER A 257 -8.98 -8.32 -12.41
CA SER A 257 -10.36 -8.75 -12.75
C SER A 257 -11.15 -7.63 -13.42
N ALA A 258 -11.02 -6.40 -12.96
CA ALA A 258 -11.69 -5.25 -13.57
C ALA A 258 -11.12 -4.92 -14.95
N LYS A 259 -9.82 -5.07 -15.14
CA LYS A 259 -9.17 -4.89 -16.45
C LYS A 259 -9.64 -5.94 -17.46
N ASP A 260 -9.70 -7.21 -17.04
CA ASP A 260 -10.18 -8.32 -17.89
C ASP A 260 -11.66 -8.18 -18.26
N ALA A 261 -12.45 -7.56 -17.36
CA ALA A 261 -13.85 -7.21 -17.62
C ALA A 261 -14.03 -5.94 -18.48
N GLY A 262 -12.95 -5.30 -18.94
CA GLY A 262 -13.01 -4.10 -19.79
C GLY A 262 -13.43 -2.84 -19.05
N ASN A 263 -13.31 -2.77 -17.71
CA ASN A 263 -13.65 -1.57 -16.96
C ASN A 263 -12.62 -0.45 -17.22
N PRO A 264 -13.02 0.74 -17.70
CA PRO A 264 -12.08 1.84 -17.99
C PRO A 264 -11.38 2.38 -16.74
N GLU A 265 -12.01 2.27 -15.55
CA GLU A 265 -11.43 2.67 -14.27
C GLU A 265 -10.85 1.48 -13.49
N TYR A 266 -10.39 0.43 -14.19
CA TYR A 266 -9.85 -0.79 -13.57
C TYR A 266 -8.78 -0.50 -12.52
N TYR A 267 -7.92 0.48 -12.77
CA TYR A 267 -6.80 0.86 -11.91
C TYR A 267 -7.22 1.43 -10.54
N LEU A 268 -8.47 1.88 -10.40
CA LEU A 268 -9.02 2.37 -9.14
C LEU A 268 -9.75 1.29 -8.33
N GLN A 269 -10.01 0.12 -8.92
CA GLN A 269 -10.86 -0.89 -8.25
C GLN A 269 -10.18 -1.52 -7.04
N GLY A 270 -8.86 -1.65 -7.06
CA GLY A 270 -8.08 -2.14 -5.92
C GLY A 270 -8.19 -1.29 -4.66
N LEU A 271 -8.52 0.00 -4.81
CA LEU A 271 -8.67 0.93 -3.69
C LEU A 271 -9.94 0.72 -2.86
N TRP A 272 -10.93 -0.01 -3.38
CA TRP A 272 -12.13 -0.30 -2.60
C TRP A 272 -11.83 -1.10 -1.34
N TYR A 273 -10.86 -2.01 -1.39
CA TYR A 273 -10.50 -2.78 -0.21
C TYR A 273 -10.02 -1.88 0.97
N PRO A 274 -8.96 -1.07 0.83
CA PRO A 274 -8.51 -0.21 1.92
C PRO A 274 -9.54 0.85 2.30
N ILE A 275 -10.33 1.38 1.36
CA ILE A 275 -11.37 2.37 1.65
C ILE A 275 -12.47 1.76 2.53
N ILE A 276 -12.98 0.57 2.19
CA ILE A 276 -14.03 -0.10 2.96
C ILE A 276 -13.51 -0.46 4.37
N VAL A 277 -12.32 -1.06 4.46
CA VAL A 277 -11.73 -1.43 5.76
C VAL A 277 -11.49 -0.19 6.63
N ALA A 278 -10.94 0.88 6.06
CA ALA A 278 -10.73 2.14 6.77
C ALA A 278 -12.05 2.79 7.20
N ALA A 279 -13.10 2.74 6.37
CA ALA A 279 -14.42 3.27 6.69
C ALA A 279 -15.07 2.50 7.85
N VAL A 280 -15.02 1.18 7.83
CA VAL A 280 -15.51 0.35 8.94
C VAL A 280 -14.74 0.67 10.22
N SER A 281 -13.41 0.79 10.14
CA SER A 281 -12.57 1.16 11.28
C SER A 281 -12.91 2.55 11.81
N LEU A 282 -13.12 3.52 10.92
CA LEU A 282 -13.51 4.89 11.29
C LEU A 282 -14.85 4.90 12.04
N ILE A 283 -15.87 4.21 11.52
CA ILE A 283 -17.20 4.14 12.13
C ILE A 283 -17.10 3.53 13.53
N ILE A 284 -16.44 2.37 13.67
CA ILE A 284 -16.27 1.72 14.96
C ILE A 284 -15.45 2.60 15.91
N GLY A 285 -14.38 3.20 15.40
CA GLY A 285 -13.49 4.07 16.17
C GLY A 285 -14.21 5.32 16.70
N VAL A 286 -15.01 5.97 15.87
CA VAL A 286 -15.76 7.17 16.27
C VAL A 286 -16.83 6.84 17.31
N ILE A 287 -17.60 5.77 17.09
CA ILE A 287 -18.79 5.45 17.90
C ILE A 287 -18.40 4.75 19.22
N TYR A 288 -17.48 3.78 19.20
CA TYR A 288 -17.28 2.86 20.32
C TYR A 288 -15.94 3.04 21.05
N LEU A 289 -14.96 3.75 20.48
CA LEU A 289 -13.72 4.01 21.20
C LEU A 289 -13.86 5.31 22.02
N ASP A 290 -13.63 5.20 23.33
CA ASP A 290 -13.58 6.37 24.20
C ASP A 290 -12.26 7.12 23.99
N GLY A 291 -12.34 8.43 23.76
CA GLY A 291 -11.16 9.28 23.62
C GLY A 291 -10.59 9.80 24.92
N LYS A 292 -11.14 9.40 26.06
CA LYS A 292 -10.66 9.83 27.39
C LYS A 292 -9.60 8.88 27.88
N ASP A 293 -8.52 9.45 28.44
CA ASP A 293 -7.60 8.71 29.28
C ASP A 293 -8.42 7.96 30.33
N ARG A 294 -8.55 6.67 30.16
CA ARG A 294 -8.98 5.86 31.29
C ARG A 294 -7.81 5.87 32.22
N ASN A 295 -7.95 6.53 33.38
CA ASN A 295 -7.10 6.22 34.52
C ASN A 295 -7.26 4.74 34.77
N VAL A 296 -6.32 3.99 34.20
CA VAL A 296 -6.24 2.55 34.34
C VAL A 296 -5.58 2.30 35.71
N GLU A 297 -6.27 2.75 36.72
CA GLU A 297 -6.11 2.26 38.05
C GLU A 297 -6.86 0.96 38.15
N ASP A 298 -6.09 -0.16 38.07
CA ASP A 298 -6.34 -1.54 38.48
C ASP A 298 -7.69 -2.22 38.20
#